data_0d89ebaa2f9cb80ed0f680266b338d40
#
_entry.id   0d89ebaa2f9cb80ed0f680266b338d40
#
_cell.length_a   1.000
_cell.length_b   1.000
_cell.length_c   1.000
_cell.angle_alpha   90.00
_cell.angle_beta   90.00
_cell.angle_gamma   90.00
#
_symmetry.space_group_name_H-M   'P 1'
#
loop_
_entity.id
_entity.type
_entity.pdbx_description
1 polymer ?
#
loop_
_entity_poly.entity_id
_entity_poly.type
_entity_poly.pdbx_seq_one_letter_code
_entity_poly.pdbx_strand_id
1 'polypeptide(L)'
;AWNAYYAGLNDQGGNIALQKDMAVMMVPSDDAMNRYWEEGAGKVLRDYYGTWDNVPDDVISKLINVNMLSSFISSVPSKFDNILNDANDPMGVDIADIDSVYLACNGAIYLTNKVYSPTAYISVSFPALINETMRILYWGIEQLQYDVYLNSLNTYYSFFIPTNNSLLEYIDPVSYGKSKTQLYRFYYDKTKVNKDERVWASIWNYDAETGMLLDSVGKTTDVNVIKNRLKDILETHIVIGDIEDGHTYYRTKGGTEIRVNNVAAGANGMTVEGSYQINEGQPLAVSTIYDQTQGNGKSYILDGQPILGTRMTVHDILASREEFSEFYNLMLGSGLFEVIHNNRNACGGTNVSVFNTYHYTIYVPTN
;
A
#
# COMPACT_ATOMS: atom_id res chain seq x y z
N ALA A 1 16.33 -1.37 -17.16
CA ALA A 1 16.92 -2.71 -17.24
C ALA A 1 17.79 -2.85 -18.51
N TRP A 2 17.29 -2.48 -19.68
CA TRP A 2 18.00 -2.61 -20.96
C TRP A 2 19.33 -1.84 -20.99
N ASN A 3 19.36 -0.59 -20.47
CA ASN A 3 20.57 0.22 -20.39
C ASN A 3 21.59 -0.31 -19.38
N ALA A 4 21.14 -0.98 -18.32
CA ALA A 4 22.02 -1.57 -17.31
C ALA A 4 22.84 -2.75 -17.88
N TYR A 5 22.29 -3.50 -18.82
CA TYR A 5 23.00 -4.56 -19.54
C TYR A 5 24.16 -4.00 -20.36
N TYR A 6 23.93 -2.88 -21.04
CA TYR A 6 24.95 -2.24 -21.86
C TYR A 6 26.06 -1.56 -21.03
N ALA A 7 25.69 -0.95 -19.93
CA ALA A 7 26.62 -0.28 -19.03
C ALA A 7 27.59 -1.23 -18.30
N GLY A 8 27.26 -2.52 -18.23
CA GLY A 8 28.14 -3.55 -17.67
C GLY A 8 29.26 -4.00 -18.63
N LEU A 9 29.21 -3.60 -19.89
CA LEU A 9 30.20 -3.90 -20.94
C LEU A 9 31.14 -2.70 -21.14
N ASN A 10 31.81 -2.26 -20.09
CA ASN A 10 32.78 -1.18 -20.20
C ASN A 10 34.16 -1.72 -20.60
N ASP A 11 35.05 -0.82 -21.09
CA ASP A 11 36.40 -1.11 -21.60
C ASP A 11 37.34 -1.75 -20.56
N GLN A 12 36.92 -1.95 -19.34
CA GLN A 12 37.71 -2.50 -18.25
C GLN A 12 37.41 -3.95 -17.90
N GLY A 13 36.92 -4.72 -18.86
CA GLY A 13 36.63 -6.14 -18.69
C GLY A 13 35.31 -6.40 -18.03
N GLY A 14 34.25 -5.89 -18.65
CA GLY A 14 32.87 -6.01 -18.21
C GLY A 14 32.48 -7.40 -17.73
N ASN A 15 31.46 -7.45 -16.95
CA ASN A 15 30.99 -8.66 -16.26
C ASN A 15 30.77 -9.81 -17.27
N ILE A 16 31.64 -10.81 -17.20
CA ILE A 16 31.58 -11.97 -18.10
C ILE A 16 30.23 -12.69 -18.07
N ALA A 17 29.50 -12.59 -16.95
CA ALA A 17 28.15 -13.15 -16.83
C ALA A 17 27.15 -12.43 -17.74
N LEU A 18 27.26 -11.12 -17.90
CA LEU A 18 26.44 -10.33 -18.83
C LEU A 18 26.79 -10.58 -20.31
N GLN A 19 28.02 -11.00 -20.61
CA GLN A 19 28.41 -11.38 -21.96
C GLN A 19 27.90 -12.75 -22.39
N LYS A 20 27.51 -13.59 -21.42
CA LYS A 20 27.01 -14.96 -21.66
C LYS A 20 25.51 -15.06 -21.78
N ASP A 21 24.80 -14.05 -21.32
CA ASP A 21 23.34 -13.98 -21.38
C ASP A 21 22.92 -12.59 -21.86
N MET A 22 21.83 -12.50 -22.55
CA MET A 22 21.28 -11.25 -23.08
C MET A 22 19.82 -11.08 -22.66
N ALA A 23 19.32 -9.85 -22.67
CA ALA A 23 17.94 -9.56 -22.38
C ALA A 23 17.04 -9.96 -23.57
N VAL A 24 15.77 -10.18 -23.28
CA VAL A 24 14.71 -10.37 -24.27
C VAL A 24 13.68 -9.28 -24.12
N MET A 25 13.20 -8.75 -25.22
CA MET A 25 12.05 -7.85 -25.23
C MET A 25 10.92 -8.51 -26.02
N MET A 26 9.76 -8.65 -25.38
CA MET A 26 8.52 -9.01 -26.04
C MET A 26 7.90 -7.73 -26.61
N VAL A 27 7.82 -7.66 -27.93
CA VAL A 27 7.31 -6.49 -28.65
C VAL A 27 6.02 -6.88 -29.33
N PRO A 28 4.88 -6.39 -28.85
CA PRO A 28 3.61 -6.62 -29.52
C PRO A 28 3.58 -5.96 -30.89
N SER A 29 2.93 -6.60 -31.86
CA SER A 29 2.61 -5.96 -33.12
C SER A 29 1.66 -4.78 -32.95
N ASP A 30 1.61 -3.87 -33.92
CA ASP A 30 0.68 -2.73 -33.90
C ASP A 30 -0.78 -3.20 -33.77
N ASP A 31 -1.15 -4.29 -34.43
CA ASP A 31 -2.49 -4.87 -34.32
C ASP A 31 -2.76 -5.42 -32.90
N ALA A 32 -1.77 -6.04 -32.27
CA ALA A 32 -1.89 -6.51 -30.89
C ALA A 32 -2.03 -5.32 -29.93
N MET A 33 -1.24 -4.25 -30.13
CA MET A 33 -1.35 -3.04 -29.33
C MET A 33 -2.72 -2.35 -29.50
N ASN A 34 -3.25 -2.29 -30.72
CA ASN A 34 -4.58 -1.71 -30.97
C ASN A 34 -5.68 -2.54 -30.29
N ARG A 35 -5.66 -3.87 -30.41
CA ARG A 35 -6.62 -4.73 -29.71
C ARG A 35 -6.51 -4.59 -28.18
N TYR A 36 -5.30 -4.51 -27.66
CA TYR A 36 -5.06 -4.32 -26.24
C TYR A 36 -5.67 -3.01 -25.72
N TRP A 37 -5.51 -1.92 -26.49
CA TRP A 37 -6.03 -0.61 -26.13
C TRP A 37 -7.55 -0.51 -26.26
N GLU A 38 -8.12 -1.08 -27.33
CA GLU A 38 -9.55 -0.95 -27.61
C GLU A 38 -10.42 -1.95 -26.83
N GLU A 39 -9.99 -3.18 -26.66
CA GLU A 39 -10.80 -4.29 -26.19
C GLU A 39 -10.15 -5.06 -25.03
N GLY A 40 -8.83 -4.98 -24.88
CA GLY A 40 -8.05 -5.71 -23.88
C GLY A 40 -7.88 -5.00 -22.56
N ALA A 41 -6.90 -5.46 -21.77
CA ALA A 41 -6.61 -4.89 -20.44
C ALA A 41 -6.13 -3.43 -20.49
N GLY A 42 -5.64 -2.94 -21.64
CA GLY A 42 -5.29 -1.52 -21.83
C GLY A 42 -6.48 -0.57 -21.87
N LYS A 43 -7.69 -1.12 -22.07
CA LYS A 43 -8.92 -0.32 -22.06
C LYS A 43 -9.09 0.50 -20.79
N VAL A 44 -8.62 0.00 -19.65
CA VAL A 44 -8.67 0.74 -18.38
C VAL A 44 -7.86 2.03 -18.44
N LEU A 45 -6.72 2.04 -19.13
CA LEU A 45 -5.91 3.24 -19.35
C LEU A 45 -6.59 4.18 -20.34
N ARG A 46 -7.16 3.63 -21.43
CA ARG A 46 -7.91 4.40 -22.41
C ARG A 46 -9.09 5.13 -21.76
N ASP A 47 -9.87 4.43 -20.97
CA ASP A 47 -11.06 4.98 -20.32
C ASP A 47 -10.69 6.10 -19.33
N TYR A 48 -9.47 6.07 -18.77
CA TYR A 48 -8.98 7.09 -17.84
C TYR A 48 -8.25 8.25 -18.55
N TYR A 49 -7.36 7.96 -19.51
CA TYR A 49 -6.47 8.94 -20.12
C TYR A 49 -6.89 9.39 -21.53
N GLY A 50 -7.74 8.63 -22.20
CA GLY A 50 -8.24 8.88 -23.55
C GLY A 50 -7.29 8.47 -24.67
N THR A 51 -6.02 8.85 -24.59
CA THR A 51 -4.98 8.53 -25.59
C THR A 51 -3.67 8.12 -24.92
N TRP A 52 -2.80 7.40 -25.66
CA TRP A 52 -1.47 7.00 -25.19
C TRP A 52 -0.60 8.21 -24.79
N ASP A 53 -0.72 9.33 -25.51
CA ASP A 53 0.08 10.55 -25.25
C ASP A 53 -0.20 11.16 -23.87
N ASN A 54 -1.36 10.88 -23.30
CA ASN A 54 -1.75 11.36 -21.97
C ASN A 54 -1.37 10.39 -20.85
N VAL A 55 -0.94 9.16 -21.17
CA VAL A 55 -0.55 8.18 -20.15
C VAL A 55 0.82 8.55 -19.58
N PRO A 56 0.96 8.76 -18.27
CA PRO A 56 2.24 9.12 -17.66
C PRO A 56 3.34 8.07 -17.88
N ASP A 57 4.57 8.52 -17.99
CA ASP A 57 5.74 7.66 -18.24
C ASP A 57 5.91 6.55 -17.19
N ASP A 58 5.58 6.82 -15.93
CA ASP A 58 5.67 5.83 -14.85
C ASP A 58 4.60 4.74 -14.97
N VAL A 59 3.44 5.04 -15.54
CA VAL A 59 2.41 4.06 -15.87
C VAL A 59 2.86 3.24 -17.08
N ILE A 60 3.25 3.89 -18.20
CA ILE A 60 3.76 3.19 -19.39
C ILE A 60 4.96 2.28 -19.05
N SER A 61 5.85 2.75 -18.17
CA SER A 61 7.02 1.96 -17.78
C SER A 61 6.68 0.62 -17.14
N LYS A 62 5.54 0.48 -16.48
CA LYS A 62 5.07 -0.81 -15.97
C LYS A 62 4.80 -1.79 -17.11
N LEU A 63 4.11 -1.34 -18.16
CA LEU A 63 3.84 -2.15 -19.35
C LEU A 63 5.14 -2.58 -20.06
N ILE A 64 6.07 -1.64 -20.24
CA ILE A 64 7.35 -1.94 -20.86
C ILE A 64 8.14 -2.92 -20.01
N ASN A 65 8.21 -2.71 -18.70
CA ASN A 65 9.01 -3.54 -17.79
C ASN A 65 8.53 -4.99 -17.73
N VAL A 66 7.23 -5.24 -17.75
CA VAL A 66 6.70 -6.62 -17.75
C VAL A 66 7.03 -7.36 -19.04
N ASN A 67 7.19 -6.63 -20.15
CA ASN A 67 7.58 -7.17 -21.46
C ASN A 67 9.10 -7.20 -21.69
N MET A 68 9.90 -6.86 -20.67
CA MET A 68 11.36 -6.90 -20.71
C MET A 68 11.90 -7.99 -19.79
N LEU A 69 12.45 -9.05 -20.37
CA LEU A 69 13.00 -10.18 -19.64
C LEU A 69 14.53 -10.04 -19.53
N SER A 70 15.06 -10.24 -18.34
CA SER A 70 16.48 -10.00 -18.05
C SER A 70 17.44 -11.09 -18.55
N SER A 71 16.93 -12.23 -19.01
CA SER A 71 17.71 -13.40 -19.41
C SER A 71 17.13 -14.09 -20.64
N PHE A 72 17.91 -14.19 -21.70
CA PHE A 72 17.54 -14.99 -22.88
C PHE A 72 17.54 -16.49 -22.56
N ILE A 73 18.55 -16.96 -21.82
CA ILE A 73 18.68 -18.39 -21.46
C ILE A 73 17.47 -18.87 -20.65
N SER A 74 16.86 -17.98 -19.86
CA SER A 74 15.67 -18.25 -19.07
C SER A 74 14.35 -17.95 -19.81
N SER A 75 14.43 -17.44 -21.04
CA SER A 75 13.26 -16.99 -21.82
C SER A 75 13.17 -17.70 -23.18
N VAL A 76 13.77 -18.87 -23.30
CA VAL A 76 13.62 -19.74 -24.48
C VAL A 76 12.31 -20.55 -24.39
N PRO A 77 11.75 -21.03 -25.52
CA PRO A 77 10.44 -21.69 -25.54
C PRO A 77 10.25 -22.83 -24.53
N SER A 78 11.30 -23.59 -24.26
CA SER A 78 11.26 -24.69 -23.27
C SER A 78 11.16 -24.20 -21.80
N LYS A 79 11.21 -22.88 -21.57
CA LYS A 79 11.16 -22.25 -20.23
C LYS A 79 10.06 -21.20 -20.10
N PHE A 80 9.19 -21.07 -21.08
CA PHE A 80 8.12 -20.07 -21.08
C PHE A 80 7.20 -20.17 -19.85
N ASP A 81 6.94 -21.39 -19.37
CA ASP A 81 6.16 -21.63 -18.15
C ASP A 81 6.78 -21.04 -16.87
N ASN A 82 8.09 -20.76 -16.90
CA ASN A 82 8.81 -20.21 -15.76
C ASN A 82 8.95 -18.67 -15.82
N ILE A 83 8.44 -18.03 -16.86
CA ILE A 83 8.47 -16.56 -16.96
C ILE A 83 7.40 -16.00 -16.02
N LEU A 84 7.83 -15.10 -15.14
CA LEU A 84 6.98 -14.48 -14.15
C LEU A 84 6.60 -13.04 -14.53
N ASN A 85 5.40 -12.63 -14.15
CA ASN A 85 4.91 -11.27 -14.30
C ASN A 85 5.35 -10.36 -13.13
N ASP A 86 4.80 -9.16 -13.04
CA ASP A 86 5.06 -8.16 -12.00
C ASP A 86 4.50 -8.52 -10.60
N ALA A 87 3.75 -9.61 -10.48
CA ALA A 87 3.26 -10.17 -9.22
C ALA A 87 4.00 -11.46 -8.81
N ASN A 88 5.05 -11.85 -9.55
CA ASN A 88 5.73 -13.15 -9.42
C ASN A 88 4.82 -14.37 -9.69
N ASP A 89 3.74 -14.19 -10.42
CA ASP A 89 2.90 -15.26 -10.93
C ASP A 89 3.35 -15.67 -12.34
N PRO A 90 3.10 -16.92 -12.82
CA PRO A 90 3.38 -17.32 -14.20
C PRO A 90 2.74 -16.37 -15.21
N MET A 91 3.54 -15.83 -16.12
CA MET A 91 3.11 -14.85 -17.13
C MET A 91 2.23 -15.45 -18.22
N GLY A 92 2.25 -16.78 -18.37
CA GLY A 92 1.45 -17.49 -19.35
C GLY A 92 1.90 -17.20 -20.80
N VAL A 93 3.21 -17.21 -21.02
CA VAL A 93 3.78 -17.07 -22.38
C VAL A 93 3.59 -18.35 -23.14
N ASP A 94 2.99 -18.29 -24.33
CA ASP A 94 2.83 -19.39 -25.23
C ASP A 94 3.66 -19.17 -26.51
N ILE A 95 4.18 -20.27 -27.11
CA ILE A 95 4.90 -20.21 -28.36
C ILE A 95 4.00 -19.71 -29.50
N ALA A 96 2.70 -19.97 -29.43
CA ALA A 96 1.70 -19.47 -30.37
C ALA A 96 1.52 -17.94 -30.32
N ASP A 97 1.96 -17.30 -29.26
CA ASP A 97 1.95 -15.83 -29.12
C ASP A 97 3.13 -15.18 -29.86
N ILE A 98 4.12 -15.98 -30.35
CA ILE A 98 5.35 -15.47 -30.97
C ILE A 98 5.25 -15.58 -32.48
N ASP A 99 5.19 -14.45 -33.18
CA ASP A 99 5.15 -14.38 -34.63
C ASP A 99 6.55 -14.51 -35.26
N SER A 100 7.55 -13.89 -34.66
CA SER A 100 8.91 -13.85 -35.18
C SER A 100 9.94 -13.59 -34.06
N VAL A 101 11.18 -13.96 -34.32
CA VAL A 101 12.33 -13.75 -33.43
C VAL A 101 13.42 -12.98 -34.15
N TYR A 102 13.90 -11.91 -33.57
CA TYR A 102 15.01 -11.13 -34.09
C TYR A 102 16.15 -11.14 -33.07
N LEU A 103 17.37 -11.45 -33.54
CA LEU A 103 18.57 -11.44 -32.69
C LEU A 103 19.38 -10.19 -32.95
N ALA A 104 19.76 -9.51 -31.87
CA ALA A 104 20.66 -8.38 -31.87
C ALA A 104 21.95 -8.72 -31.10
N CYS A 105 22.96 -7.87 -31.17
CA CYS A 105 24.23 -8.10 -30.48
C CYS A 105 24.10 -8.05 -28.94
N ASN A 106 23.05 -7.45 -28.41
CA ASN A 106 22.83 -7.23 -26.97
C ASN A 106 21.48 -7.78 -26.46
N GLY A 107 20.72 -8.48 -27.29
CA GLY A 107 19.42 -9.00 -26.89
C GLY A 107 18.67 -9.70 -27.98
N ALA A 108 17.52 -10.25 -27.67
CA ALA A 108 16.57 -10.82 -28.61
C ALA A 108 15.23 -10.07 -28.52
N ILE A 109 14.51 -10.02 -29.63
CA ILE A 109 13.15 -9.48 -29.71
C ILE A 109 12.24 -10.64 -30.13
N TYR A 110 11.20 -10.87 -29.36
CA TYR A 110 10.07 -11.69 -29.73
C TYR A 110 8.95 -10.76 -30.20
N LEU A 111 8.64 -10.76 -31.49
CA LEU A 111 7.45 -10.10 -32.02
C LEU A 111 6.24 -10.93 -31.59
N THR A 112 5.31 -10.31 -30.87
CA THR A 112 4.16 -11.04 -30.31
C THR A 112 2.84 -10.55 -30.89
N ASN A 113 1.88 -11.45 -31.04
CA ASN A 113 0.50 -11.13 -31.42
C ASN A 113 -0.40 -10.81 -30.22
N LYS A 114 0.19 -10.73 -29.02
CA LYS A 114 -0.45 -10.47 -27.74
C LYS A 114 0.38 -9.50 -26.92
N VAL A 115 -0.29 -8.66 -26.12
CA VAL A 115 0.34 -7.78 -25.12
C VAL A 115 0.28 -8.46 -23.75
N TYR A 116 1.41 -8.61 -23.09
CA TYR A 116 1.47 -9.06 -21.71
C TYR A 116 1.28 -7.84 -20.80
N SER A 117 0.08 -7.76 -20.18
CA SER A 117 -0.30 -6.64 -19.35
C SER A 117 0.24 -6.76 -17.93
N PRO A 118 0.69 -5.66 -17.31
CA PRO A 118 1.00 -5.66 -15.88
C PRO A 118 -0.23 -6.00 -15.04
N THR A 119 -0.07 -6.84 -14.03
CA THR A 119 -1.14 -7.12 -13.06
C THR A 119 -1.51 -5.87 -12.26
N ALA A 120 -0.58 -4.92 -12.12
CA ALA A 120 -0.84 -3.62 -11.51
C ALA A 120 -2.03 -2.85 -12.12
N TYR A 121 -2.36 -3.09 -13.40
CA TYR A 121 -3.49 -2.39 -14.05
C TYR A 121 -4.87 -2.94 -13.68
N ILE A 122 -4.92 -4.14 -13.13
CA ILE A 122 -6.16 -4.80 -12.69
C ILE A 122 -6.17 -5.11 -11.19
N SER A 123 -5.15 -4.67 -10.46
CA SER A 123 -5.03 -4.89 -9.03
C SER A 123 -5.63 -3.75 -8.21
N VAL A 124 -5.79 -4.00 -6.92
CA VAL A 124 -6.25 -2.99 -5.96
C VAL A 124 -5.28 -1.81 -5.80
N SER A 125 -4.04 -1.91 -6.29
CA SER A 125 -3.08 -0.79 -6.30
C SER A 125 -3.28 0.17 -7.48
N PHE A 126 -4.07 -0.20 -8.48
CA PHE A 126 -4.27 0.59 -9.70
C PHE A 126 -4.72 2.05 -9.45
N PRO A 127 -5.69 2.34 -8.57
CA PRO A 127 -6.10 3.72 -8.33
C PRO A 127 -4.95 4.59 -7.79
N ALA A 128 -4.07 4.02 -6.95
CA ALA A 128 -2.91 4.73 -6.44
C ALA A 128 -1.83 4.95 -7.53
N LEU A 129 -1.71 4.02 -8.48
CA LEU A 129 -0.80 4.14 -9.63
C LEU A 129 -1.18 5.29 -10.56
N ILE A 130 -2.48 5.43 -10.89
CA ILE A 130 -2.92 6.38 -11.92
C ILE A 130 -3.26 7.77 -11.40
N ASN A 131 -3.51 7.92 -10.09
CA ASN A 131 -4.05 9.15 -9.53
C ASN A 131 -2.97 10.00 -8.84
N GLU A 132 -2.78 11.23 -9.32
CA GLU A 132 -1.83 12.19 -8.74
C GLU A 132 -2.10 12.51 -7.26
N THR A 133 -3.35 12.39 -6.82
CA THR A 133 -3.73 12.66 -5.43
C THR A 133 -3.37 11.52 -4.46
N MET A 134 -2.79 10.42 -4.94
CA MET A 134 -2.42 9.24 -4.15
C MET A 134 -0.93 8.90 -4.26
N ARG A 135 -0.12 9.80 -4.81
CA ARG A 135 1.31 9.57 -5.11
C ARG A 135 2.16 9.25 -3.88
N ILE A 136 1.82 9.79 -2.71
CA ILE A 136 2.56 9.50 -1.47
C ILE A 136 2.40 8.02 -1.11
N LEU A 137 1.16 7.52 -1.13
CA LEU A 137 0.89 6.12 -0.80
C LEU A 137 1.48 5.18 -1.86
N TYR A 138 1.36 5.54 -3.14
CA TYR A 138 1.94 4.75 -4.24
C TYR A 138 3.47 4.66 -4.14
N TRP A 139 4.14 5.77 -3.78
CA TRP A 139 5.56 5.76 -3.48
C TRP A 139 5.88 4.78 -2.33
N GLY A 140 5.07 4.78 -1.27
CA GLY A 140 5.21 3.82 -0.17
C GLY A 140 5.06 2.37 -0.61
N ILE A 141 4.10 2.07 -1.49
CA ILE A 141 3.89 0.74 -2.07
C ILE A 141 5.16 0.27 -2.80
N GLU A 142 5.73 1.10 -3.68
CA GLU A 142 6.96 0.76 -4.41
C GLU A 142 8.18 0.63 -3.48
N GLN A 143 8.37 1.58 -2.57
CA GLN A 143 9.53 1.60 -1.66
C GLN A 143 9.57 0.46 -0.65
N LEU A 144 8.41 -0.07 -0.30
CA LEU A 144 8.25 -1.18 0.63
C LEU A 144 8.07 -2.53 -0.08
N GLN A 145 8.11 -2.54 -1.42
CA GLN A 145 7.86 -3.72 -2.26
C GLN A 145 6.49 -4.36 -2.01
N TYR A 146 5.50 -3.54 -1.68
CA TYR A 146 4.12 -3.97 -1.52
C TYR A 146 3.41 -4.15 -2.86
N ASP A 147 3.98 -3.66 -3.94
CA ASP A 147 3.48 -3.83 -5.30
C ASP A 147 3.37 -5.31 -5.67
N VAL A 148 4.39 -6.13 -5.42
CA VAL A 148 4.34 -7.58 -5.65
C VAL A 148 3.20 -8.23 -4.85
N TYR A 149 3.03 -7.82 -3.58
CA TYR A 149 1.99 -8.35 -2.71
C TYR A 149 0.58 -7.94 -3.18
N LEU A 150 0.37 -6.63 -3.44
CA LEU A 150 -0.93 -6.09 -3.82
C LEU A 150 -1.32 -6.39 -5.28
N ASN A 151 -0.36 -6.79 -6.12
CA ASN A 151 -0.62 -7.17 -7.50
C ASN A 151 -0.92 -8.67 -7.66
N SER A 152 -0.69 -9.49 -6.62
CA SER A 152 -0.99 -10.93 -6.68
C SER A 152 -2.48 -11.19 -6.87
N LEU A 153 -2.82 -11.93 -7.93
CA LEU A 153 -4.20 -12.28 -8.27
C LEU A 153 -4.72 -13.50 -7.48
N ASN A 154 -3.86 -14.11 -6.67
CA ASN A 154 -4.21 -15.30 -5.87
C ASN A 154 -4.88 -14.96 -4.54
N THR A 155 -4.98 -13.68 -4.21
CA THR A 155 -5.54 -13.19 -2.94
C THR A 155 -6.48 -12.04 -3.22
N TYR A 156 -7.64 -12.04 -2.57
CA TYR A 156 -8.59 -10.93 -2.65
C TYR A 156 -8.27 -9.89 -1.57
N TYR A 157 -8.27 -8.62 -1.94
CA TYR A 157 -8.00 -7.51 -1.05
C TYR A 157 -9.14 -6.48 -1.06
N SER A 158 -9.37 -5.90 0.10
CA SER A 158 -10.09 -4.64 0.26
C SER A 158 -9.11 -3.59 0.73
N PHE A 159 -8.79 -2.63 -0.13
CA PHE A 159 -7.76 -1.64 0.13
C PHE A 159 -8.38 -0.24 0.30
N PHE A 160 -8.31 0.29 1.50
CA PHE A 160 -8.71 1.65 1.81
C PHE A 160 -7.56 2.60 1.50
N ILE A 161 -7.71 3.47 0.51
CA ILE A 161 -6.62 4.32 0.00
C ILE A 161 -6.82 5.75 0.48
N PRO A 162 -6.00 6.26 1.42
CA PRO A 162 -6.00 7.66 1.79
C PRO A 162 -5.38 8.50 0.68
N THR A 163 -5.97 9.67 0.42
CA THR A 163 -5.39 10.65 -0.51
C THR A 163 -4.17 11.35 0.10
N ASN A 164 -3.41 12.09 -0.71
CA ASN A 164 -2.31 12.92 -0.22
C ASN A 164 -2.78 13.93 0.84
N ASN A 165 -4.02 14.44 0.71
CA ASN A 165 -4.61 15.35 1.69
C ASN A 165 -4.86 14.64 3.02
N SER A 166 -5.34 13.42 3.00
CA SER A 166 -5.51 12.60 4.20
C SER A 166 -4.18 12.43 4.95
N LEU A 167 -3.09 12.26 4.22
CA LEU A 167 -1.75 12.07 4.78
C LEU A 167 -1.09 13.35 5.32
N LEU A 168 -1.81 14.47 5.32
CA LEU A 168 -1.42 15.68 6.06
C LEU A 168 -1.81 15.63 7.54
N GLU A 169 -2.56 14.59 7.97
CA GLU A 169 -3.10 14.48 9.34
C GLU A 169 -2.78 13.11 9.97
N TYR A 170 -1.59 12.59 9.71
CA TYR A 170 -1.15 11.33 10.32
C TYR A 170 -0.59 11.57 11.72
N ILE A 171 -1.32 11.10 12.73
CA ILE A 171 -0.85 11.09 14.12
C ILE A 171 0.08 9.88 14.29
N ASP A 172 1.36 10.16 14.60
CA ASP A 172 2.39 9.11 14.71
C ASP A 172 2.23 8.26 15.98
N PRO A 173 1.84 6.99 15.90
CA PRO A 173 1.67 6.13 17.06
C PRO A 173 2.99 5.91 17.83
N VAL A 174 4.15 6.04 17.18
CA VAL A 174 5.46 5.97 17.86
C VAL A 174 5.67 7.14 18.84
N SER A 175 4.92 8.21 18.68
CA SER A 175 4.96 9.36 19.58
C SER A 175 4.06 9.19 20.83
N TYR A 176 3.18 8.20 20.85
CA TYR A 176 2.37 7.92 22.03
C TYR A 176 3.27 7.55 23.21
N GLY A 177 2.98 8.12 24.38
CA GLY A 177 3.84 7.96 25.57
C GLY A 177 5.08 8.85 25.61
N LYS A 178 5.35 9.68 24.60
CA LYS A 178 6.27 10.79 24.70
C LYS A 178 5.61 11.97 25.41
N SER A 179 6.42 12.95 25.84
CA SER A 179 5.91 14.18 26.47
C SER A 179 4.95 14.97 25.57
N LYS A 180 5.06 14.81 24.26
CA LYS A 180 4.18 15.40 23.25
C LYS A 180 3.92 14.41 22.14
N THR A 181 2.67 14.26 21.78
CA THR A 181 2.27 13.52 20.57
C THR A 181 2.75 14.27 19.33
N GLN A 182 3.09 13.56 18.27
CA GLN A 182 3.57 14.14 17.03
C GLN A 182 2.61 13.84 15.88
N LEU A 183 2.41 14.83 15.03
CA LEU A 183 1.67 14.72 13.78
C LEU A 183 2.64 14.90 12.62
N TYR A 184 2.57 13.99 11.66
CA TYR A 184 3.32 14.04 10.41
C TYR A 184 2.41 14.53 9.29
N ARG A 185 2.93 15.45 8.47
CA ARG A 185 2.32 15.91 7.23
C ARG A 185 3.23 15.48 6.09
N PHE A 186 2.78 14.53 5.30
CA PHE A 186 3.54 14.02 4.17
C PHE A 186 3.30 14.83 2.91
N TYR A 187 4.35 14.98 2.11
CA TYR A 187 4.34 15.73 0.85
C TYR A 187 5.05 14.95 -0.23
N TYR A 188 4.62 15.12 -1.48
CA TYR A 188 5.23 14.54 -2.66
C TYR A 188 5.84 15.61 -3.55
N ASP A 189 7.12 15.48 -3.88
CA ASP A 189 7.87 16.39 -4.74
C ASP A 189 8.29 15.66 -6.03
N LYS A 190 7.49 15.83 -7.08
CA LYS A 190 7.76 15.24 -8.41
C LYS A 190 8.99 15.79 -9.11
N THR A 191 9.54 16.93 -8.66
CA THR A 191 10.73 17.56 -9.27
C THR A 191 12.03 16.84 -8.89
N LYS A 192 12.00 15.99 -7.87
CA LYS A 192 13.15 15.19 -7.46
C LYS A 192 13.45 14.11 -8.49
N VAL A 193 14.68 14.12 -9.00
CA VAL A 193 15.20 13.12 -9.95
C VAL A 193 15.30 11.75 -9.28
N ASN A 194 15.89 11.72 -8.07
CA ASN A 194 15.93 10.51 -7.26
C ASN A 194 14.53 10.21 -6.71
N LYS A 195 13.96 9.07 -7.12
CA LYS A 195 12.61 8.66 -6.70
C LYS A 195 12.50 8.47 -5.19
N ASP A 196 13.58 8.03 -4.53
CA ASP A 196 13.61 7.79 -3.08
C ASP A 196 13.44 9.09 -2.27
N GLU A 197 13.79 10.23 -2.86
CA GLU A 197 13.69 11.54 -2.22
C GLU A 197 12.38 12.29 -2.48
N ARG A 198 11.46 11.69 -3.23
CA ARG A 198 10.19 12.35 -3.63
C ARG A 198 9.21 12.54 -2.50
N VAL A 199 9.29 11.74 -1.44
CA VAL A 199 8.42 11.90 -0.27
C VAL A 199 9.22 12.43 0.91
N TRP A 200 8.68 13.45 1.55
CA TRP A 200 9.20 14.04 2.78
C TRP A 200 8.05 14.39 3.73
N ALA A 201 8.34 14.65 4.99
CA ALA A 201 7.32 15.04 5.95
C ALA A 201 7.75 16.21 6.82
N SER A 202 6.80 17.09 7.18
CA SER A 202 6.94 18.02 8.29
C SER A 202 6.39 17.38 9.56
N ILE A 203 7.05 17.66 10.70
CA ILE A 203 6.73 17.08 12.00
C ILE A 203 6.28 18.21 12.92
N TRP A 204 5.15 18.01 13.56
CA TRP A 204 4.54 18.97 14.46
C TRP A 204 4.25 18.33 15.80
N ASN A 205 4.43 19.05 16.89
CA ASN A 205 3.83 18.67 18.15
C ASN A 205 2.31 18.88 18.05
N TYR A 206 1.57 17.94 18.59
CA TYR A 206 0.12 17.86 18.47
C TYR A 206 -0.51 17.62 19.84
N ASP A 207 -1.51 18.41 20.15
CA ASP A 207 -2.33 18.21 21.33
C ASP A 207 -3.52 17.33 20.96
N ALA A 208 -3.49 16.10 21.42
CA ALA A 208 -4.51 15.13 21.10
C ALA A 208 -5.82 15.31 21.86
N GLU A 209 -5.85 16.15 22.92
CA GLU A 209 -7.08 16.46 23.65
C GLU A 209 -7.87 17.58 22.97
N THR A 210 -7.16 18.58 22.47
CA THR A 210 -7.78 19.73 21.80
C THR A 210 -7.82 19.60 20.29
N GLY A 211 -7.12 18.63 19.70
CA GLY A 211 -6.98 18.49 18.25
C GLY A 211 -6.09 19.56 17.60
N MET A 212 -5.32 20.30 18.38
CA MET A 212 -4.57 21.46 17.89
C MET A 212 -3.11 21.13 17.59
N LEU A 213 -2.64 21.68 16.46
CA LEU A 213 -1.21 21.75 16.19
C LEU A 213 -0.56 22.78 17.12
N LEU A 214 0.54 22.36 17.75
CA LEU A 214 1.32 23.24 18.62
C LEU A 214 2.51 23.84 17.86
N ASP A 215 3.72 23.45 18.19
CA ASP A 215 4.95 23.97 17.60
C ASP A 215 5.52 22.99 16.54
N SER A 216 6.23 23.55 15.56
CA SER A 216 6.94 22.76 14.56
C SER A 216 8.19 22.12 15.17
N VAL A 217 8.32 20.80 15.01
CA VAL A 217 9.54 20.06 15.38
C VAL A 217 10.59 20.15 14.27
N GLY A 218 10.14 20.29 13.00
CA GLY A 218 11.00 20.35 11.83
C GLY A 218 10.48 19.53 10.66
N LYS A 219 11.38 19.09 9.81
CA LYS A 219 11.07 18.20 8.68
C LYS A 219 12.00 17.00 8.66
N THR A 220 11.54 15.91 8.06
CA THR A 220 12.35 14.73 7.77
C THR A 220 12.33 14.39 6.28
N THR A 221 13.50 14.06 5.77
CA THR A 221 13.73 13.45 4.46
C THR A 221 14.37 12.08 4.61
N ASP A 222 14.46 11.57 5.84
CA ASP A 222 14.98 10.22 6.09
C ASP A 222 14.00 9.19 5.55
N VAL A 223 14.42 8.52 4.49
CA VAL A 223 13.62 7.52 3.77
C VAL A 223 13.18 6.39 4.69
N ASN A 224 13.99 5.97 5.66
CA ASN A 224 13.62 4.89 6.57
C ASN A 224 12.54 5.32 7.57
N VAL A 225 12.64 6.54 8.06
CA VAL A 225 11.61 7.13 8.94
C VAL A 225 10.28 7.20 8.21
N ILE A 226 10.28 7.70 6.97
CA ILE A 226 9.09 7.83 6.12
C ILE A 226 8.51 6.45 5.80
N LYS A 227 9.35 5.50 5.34
CA LYS A 227 8.94 4.13 5.02
C LYS A 227 8.27 3.42 6.20
N ASN A 228 8.81 3.57 7.40
CA ASN A 228 8.23 2.93 8.59
C ASN A 228 6.82 3.45 8.90
N ARG A 229 6.55 4.77 8.71
CA ARG A 229 5.21 5.35 8.92
C ARG A 229 4.26 4.96 7.79
N LEU A 230 4.73 5.00 6.54
CA LEU A 230 3.92 4.55 5.41
C LEU A 230 3.62 3.04 5.47
N LYS A 231 4.52 2.24 6.04
CA LYS A 231 4.25 0.82 6.30
C LYS A 231 3.11 0.64 7.29
N ASP A 232 3.13 1.37 8.40
CA ASP A 232 2.03 1.37 9.37
C ASP A 232 0.70 1.76 8.72
N ILE A 233 0.70 2.83 7.93
CA ILE A 233 -0.47 3.26 7.17
C ILE A 233 -0.94 2.14 6.22
N LEU A 234 -0.07 1.58 5.39
CA LEU A 234 -0.43 0.51 4.47
C LEU A 234 -1.02 -0.70 5.20
N GLU A 235 -0.39 -1.12 6.30
CA GLU A 235 -0.83 -2.30 7.05
C GLU A 235 -2.17 -2.10 7.77
N THR A 236 -2.50 -0.88 8.17
CA THR A 236 -3.82 -0.55 8.76
C THR A 236 -4.92 -0.34 7.73
N HIS A 237 -4.57 -0.15 6.45
CA HIS A 237 -5.52 0.16 5.38
C HIS A 237 -5.82 -1.02 4.45
N ILE A 238 -5.19 -2.17 4.65
CA ILE A 238 -5.39 -3.37 3.83
C ILE A 238 -6.13 -4.43 4.64
N VAL A 239 -7.26 -4.89 4.13
CA VAL A 239 -7.97 -6.09 4.61
C VAL A 239 -7.74 -7.21 3.60
N ILE A 240 -7.40 -8.41 4.09
CA ILE A 240 -7.32 -9.62 3.26
C ILE A 240 -8.71 -10.24 3.24
N GLY A 241 -9.37 -10.17 2.10
CA GLY A 241 -10.75 -10.58 1.90
C GLY A 241 -11.66 -9.47 1.41
N ASP A 242 -12.92 -9.78 1.14
CA ASP A 242 -13.95 -8.82 0.73
C ASP A 242 -14.60 -8.14 1.93
N ILE A 243 -15.10 -6.94 1.71
CA ILE A 243 -15.98 -6.22 2.65
C ILE A 243 -17.41 -6.54 2.26
N GLU A 244 -18.07 -7.32 3.11
CA GLU A 244 -19.41 -7.84 2.86
C GLU A 244 -20.48 -7.07 3.65
N ASP A 245 -21.67 -6.94 3.08
CA ASP A 245 -22.81 -6.39 3.80
C ASP A 245 -23.22 -7.31 4.97
N GLY A 246 -23.58 -6.71 6.10
CA GLY A 246 -23.94 -7.45 7.31
C GLY A 246 -22.75 -7.80 8.23
N HIS A 247 -21.53 -7.63 7.80
CA HIS A 247 -20.34 -7.68 8.64
C HIS A 247 -19.87 -6.27 9.00
N THR A 248 -19.46 -6.07 10.24
CA THR A 248 -19.12 -4.73 10.76
C THR A 248 -17.64 -4.58 11.05
N TYR A 249 -16.96 -5.62 11.53
CA TYR A 249 -15.57 -5.56 11.95
C TYR A 249 -14.69 -6.44 11.07
N TYR A 250 -13.56 -5.88 10.67
CA TYR A 250 -12.57 -6.55 9.83
C TYR A 250 -11.18 -6.38 10.42
N ARG A 251 -10.38 -7.44 10.31
CA ARG A 251 -8.97 -7.38 10.71
C ARG A 251 -8.11 -6.92 9.54
N THR A 252 -7.30 -5.90 9.79
CA THR A 252 -6.34 -5.41 8.81
C THR A 252 -5.09 -6.29 8.72
N LYS A 253 -4.30 -6.11 7.68
CA LYS A 253 -3.00 -6.78 7.52
C LYS A 253 -2.07 -6.51 8.71
N GLY A 254 -2.10 -5.33 9.30
CA GLY A 254 -1.34 -4.95 10.48
C GLY A 254 -1.84 -5.57 11.78
N GLY A 255 -2.97 -6.28 11.74
CA GLY A 255 -3.55 -6.96 12.90
C GLY A 255 -4.44 -6.07 13.75
N THR A 256 -4.70 -4.84 13.36
CA THR A 256 -5.69 -3.95 13.97
C THR A 256 -7.07 -4.22 13.40
N GLU A 257 -8.12 -3.90 14.17
CA GLU A 257 -9.50 -4.01 13.72
C GLU A 257 -9.99 -2.65 13.20
N ILE A 258 -10.78 -2.71 12.14
CA ILE A 258 -11.53 -1.57 11.60
C ILE A 258 -13.02 -1.89 11.63
N ARG A 259 -13.83 -0.85 11.79
CA ARG A 259 -15.29 -0.93 11.68
C ARG A 259 -15.72 -0.35 10.34
N VAL A 260 -16.54 -1.09 9.61
CA VAL A 260 -17.10 -0.64 8.32
C VAL A 260 -18.62 -0.66 8.42
N ASN A 261 -19.25 0.45 8.06
CA ASN A 261 -20.70 0.60 8.12
C ASN A 261 -21.29 0.93 6.75
N ASN A 262 -22.55 0.57 6.55
CA ASN A 262 -23.34 0.90 5.36
C ASN A 262 -22.69 0.45 4.04
N VAL A 263 -22.15 -0.75 4.00
CA VAL A 263 -21.45 -1.30 2.82
C VAL A 263 -22.33 -1.23 1.57
N ALA A 264 -23.62 -1.58 1.69
CA ALA A 264 -24.58 -1.54 0.59
C ALA A 264 -24.81 -0.13 0.00
N ALA A 265 -24.52 0.94 0.76
CA ALA A 265 -24.64 2.32 0.28
C ALA A 265 -23.50 2.72 -0.68
N GLY A 266 -22.42 1.94 -0.73
CA GLY A 266 -21.25 2.26 -1.55
C GLY A 266 -20.68 3.64 -1.23
N ALA A 267 -20.12 4.32 -2.23
CA ALA A 267 -19.53 5.65 -2.08
C ALA A 267 -20.50 6.75 -1.58
N ASN A 268 -21.80 6.46 -1.53
CA ASN A 268 -22.80 7.43 -1.10
C ASN A 268 -23.15 7.36 0.41
N GLY A 269 -22.47 6.54 1.17
CA GLY A 269 -22.79 6.42 2.58
C GLY A 269 -21.97 5.39 3.36
N MET A 270 -21.12 4.62 2.70
CA MET A 270 -20.19 3.71 3.36
C MET A 270 -19.15 4.49 4.16
N THR A 271 -18.91 4.05 5.38
CA THR A 271 -17.87 4.64 6.25
C THR A 271 -16.95 3.58 6.80
N VAL A 272 -15.72 3.97 7.10
CA VAL A 272 -14.72 3.15 7.77
C VAL A 272 -14.14 3.89 8.97
N GLU A 273 -13.79 3.16 10.00
CA GLU A 273 -13.27 3.70 11.24
C GLU A 273 -12.18 2.78 11.79
N GLY A 274 -11.03 3.34 12.11
CA GLY A 274 -10.09 2.71 13.03
C GLY A 274 -10.49 2.96 14.48
N SER A 275 -9.77 2.38 15.41
CA SER A 275 -10.11 2.53 16.82
C SER A 275 -10.02 3.98 17.31
N TYR A 276 -9.17 4.83 16.71
CA TYR A 276 -9.17 6.27 16.98
C TYR A 276 -10.50 6.90 16.57
N GLN A 277 -10.92 6.70 15.32
CA GLN A 277 -12.16 7.28 14.80
C GLN A 277 -13.39 6.80 15.58
N ILE A 278 -13.40 5.53 16.01
CA ILE A 278 -14.48 4.98 16.86
C ILE A 278 -14.56 5.73 18.20
N ASN A 279 -13.42 5.96 18.84
CA ASN A 279 -13.38 6.64 20.15
C ASN A 279 -13.77 8.11 20.04
N GLU A 280 -13.37 8.79 18.97
CA GLU A 280 -13.67 10.21 18.74
C GLU A 280 -15.04 10.43 18.06
N GLY A 281 -15.72 9.36 17.64
CA GLY A 281 -16.99 9.47 16.91
C GLY A 281 -16.88 10.15 15.55
N GLN A 282 -15.76 9.94 14.84
CA GLN A 282 -15.42 10.60 13.57
C GLN A 282 -15.27 9.60 12.43
N PRO A 283 -16.36 9.01 11.92
CA PRO A 283 -16.28 8.05 10.82
C PRO A 283 -15.72 8.68 9.55
N LEU A 284 -14.87 7.93 8.84
CA LEU A 284 -14.28 8.34 7.57
C LEU A 284 -15.19 7.91 6.43
N ALA A 285 -15.58 8.86 5.58
CA ALA A 285 -16.40 8.58 4.41
C ALA A 285 -15.56 7.96 3.29
N VAL A 286 -16.14 6.96 2.62
CA VAL A 286 -15.62 6.43 1.36
C VAL A 286 -16.14 7.31 0.22
N SER A 287 -15.25 7.99 -0.50
CA SER A 287 -15.62 8.93 -1.56
C SER A 287 -15.78 8.27 -2.92
N THR A 288 -15.00 7.23 -3.20
CA THR A 288 -15.02 6.49 -4.47
C THR A 288 -14.68 5.03 -4.22
N ILE A 289 -15.27 4.14 -5.01
CA ILE A 289 -14.94 2.71 -5.01
C ILE A 289 -14.48 2.32 -6.40
N TYR A 290 -13.29 1.74 -6.48
CA TYR A 290 -12.79 1.07 -7.68
C TYR A 290 -12.99 -0.43 -7.51
N ASP A 291 -13.83 -0.99 -8.37
CA ASP A 291 -14.10 -2.42 -8.39
C ASP A 291 -13.10 -3.13 -9.32
N GLN A 292 -12.13 -3.79 -8.72
CA GLN A 292 -11.11 -4.60 -9.39
C GLN A 292 -11.38 -6.10 -9.18
N THR A 293 -12.65 -6.49 -9.14
CA THR A 293 -13.05 -7.90 -8.93
C THR A 293 -12.64 -8.82 -10.06
N GLN A 294 -12.41 -8.30 -11.26
CA GLN A 294 -11.77 -9.05 -12.36
C GLN A 294 -10.26 -9.28 -12.13
N GLY A 295 -9.66 -8.52 -11.23
CA GLY A 295 -8.30 -8.69 -10.73
C GLY A 295 -8.32 -9.33 -9.35
N ASN A 296 -8.02 -8.55 -8.31
CA ASN A 296 -7.83 -9.09 -6.96
C ASN A 296 -8.55 -8.31 -5.85
N GLY A 297 -9.61 -7.58 -6.13
CA GLY A 297 -10.41 -6.99 -5.06
C GLY A 297 -11.02 -5.63 -5.33
N LYS A 298 -11.21 -4.84 -4.28
CA LYS A 298 -11.80 -3.50 -4.34
C LYS A 298 -10.93 -2.47 -3.63
N SER A 299 -10.93 -1.25 -4.15
CA SER A 299 -10.22 -0.12 -3.53
C SER A 299 -11.20 0.97 -3.16
N TYR A 300 -11.11 1.46 -1.93
CA TYR A 300 -11.99 2.42 -1.30
C TYR A 300 -11.22 3.70 -1.01
N ILE A 301 -11.59 4.82 -1.62
CA ILE A 301 -10.84 6.07 -1.49
C ILE A 301 -11.34 6.87 -0.29
N LEU A 302 -10.40 7.32 0.53
CA LEU A 302 -10.62 8.11 1.74
C LEU A 302 -10.07 9.52 1.55
N ASP A 303 -10.94 10.53 1.63
CA ASP A 303 -10.56 11.95 1.47
C ASP A 303 -10.39 12.69 2.81
N GLY A 304 -10.74 12.06 3.93
CA GLY A 304 -10.56 12.61 5.27
C GLY A 304 -9.18 12.29 5.86
N GLN A 305 -9.15 11.97 7.14
CA GLN A 305 -7.95 11.45 7.81
C GLN A 305 -7.63 10.03 7.32
N PRO A 306 -6.39 9.54 7.50
CA PRO A 306 -6.13 8.11 7.35
C PRO A 306 -6.80 7.33 8.49
N ILE A 307 -6.98 6.03 8.31
CA ILE A 307 -7.41 5.14 9.40
C ILE A 307 -6.33 5.15 10.48
N LEU A 308 -6.71 5.47 11.70
CA LEU A 308 -5.80 5.62 12.83
C LEU A 308 -6.14 4.63 13.94
N GLY A 309 -5.09 4.09 14.58
CA GLY A 309 -5.20 3.32 15.81
C GLY A 309 -5.41 4.23 17.02
N THR A 310 -6.08 3.74 18.07
CA THR A 310 -6.22 4.48 19.31
C THR A 310 -4.90 4.63 20.06
N ARG A 311 -4.75 5.75 20.75
CA ARG A 311 -3.66 5.97 21.71
C ARG A 311 -3.96 5.39 23.10
N MET A 312 -5.21 5.01 23.35
CA MET A 312 -5.66 4.51 24.65
C MET A 312 -5.30 3.03 24.80
N THR A 313 -4.73 2.68 25.93
CA THR A 313 -4.56 1.28 26.32
C THR A 313 -5.87 0.73 26.88
N VAL A 314 -5.96 -0.60 27.04
CA VAL A 314 -7.09 -1.23 27.73
C VAL A 314 -7.23 -0.68 29.15
N HIS A 315 -6.11 -0.44 29.83
CA HIS A 315 -6.11 0.20 31.14
C HIS A 315 -6.76 1.60 31.09
N ASP A 316 -6.38 2.44 30.10
CA ASP A 316 -6.91 3.80 29.99
C ASP A 316 -8.42 3.81 29.75
N ILE A 317 -8.92 2.87 28.92
CA ILE A 317 -10.35 2.70 28.65
C ILE A 317 -11.09 2.30 29.93
N LEU A 318 -10.57 1.33 30.69
CA LEU A 318 -11.19 0.90 31.95
C LEU A 318 -11.17 2.00 33.01
N ALA A 319 -10.08 2.75 33.08
CA ALA A 319 -9.92 3.86 34.04
C ALA A 319 -10.78 5.07 33.71
N SER A 320 -11.07 5.34 32.45
CA SER A 320 -11.75 6.55 31.99
C SER A 320 -13.28 6.45 31.96
N ARG A 321 -13.85 5.23 32.00
CA ARG A 321 -15.29 5.01 31.86
C ARG A 321 -15.94 4.64 33.18
N GLU A 322 -16.91 5.45 33.59
CA GLU A 322 -17.64 5.26 34.84
C GLU A 322 -18.34 3.89 34.90
N GLU A 323 -18.87 3.43 33.78
CA GLU A 323 -19.55 2.13 33.66
C GLU A 323 -18.67 0.91 33.98
N PHE A 324 -17.34 1.08 34.04
CA PHE A 324 -16.38 0.01 34.35
C PHE A 324 -15.67 0.21 35.70
N SER A 325 -16.04 1.26 36.46
CA SER A 325 -15.31 1.68 37.64
C SER A 325 -15.24 0.61 38.72
N GLU A 326 -16.30 -0.17 38.97
CA GLU A 326 -16.28 -1.23 39.98
C GLU A 326 -15.31 -2.36 39.56
N PHE A 327 -15.39 -2.83 38.30
CA PHE A 327 -14.48 -3.83 37.80
C PHE A 327 -13.02 -3.34 37.82
N TYR A 328 -12.79 -2.09 37.41
CA TYR A 328 -11.46 -1.47 37.42
C TYR A 328 -10.89 -1.41 38.83
N ASN A 329 -11.68 -0.99 39.83
CA ASN A 329 -11.27 -0.90 41.24
C ASN A 329 -10.96 -2.30 41.83
N LEU A 330 -11.75 -3.33 41.49
CA LEU A 330 -11.49 -4.71 41.87
C LEU A 330 -10.19 -5.22 41.27
N MET A 331 -9.93 -4.91 40.00
CA MET A 331 -8.71 -5.29 39.31
C MET A 331 -7.48 -4.66 40.00
N LEU A 332 -7.50 -3.36 40.32
CA LEU A 332 -6.41 -2.69 41.01
C LEU A 332 -6.24 -3.19 42.44
N GLY A 333 -7.35 -3.43 43.15
CA GLY A 333 -7.36 -3.88 44.56
C GLY A 333 -6.93 -5.34 44.73
N SER A 334 -6.94 -6.14 43.66
CA SER A 334 -6.57 -7.57 43.71
C SER A 334 -5.08 -7.81 43.97
N GLY A 335 -4.23 -6.81 43.70
CA GLY A 335 -2.76 -6.95 43.72
C GLY A 335 -2.18 -7.87 42.66
N LEU A 336 -3.03 -8.40 41.74
CA LEU A 336 -2.60 -9.27 40.66
C LEU A 336 -2.09 -8.49 39.44
N PHE A 337 -2.42 -7.21 39.37
CA PHE A 337 -2.12 -6.35 38.23
C PHE A 337 -1.23 -5.19 38.68
N GLU A 338 -0.01 -5.17 38.19
CA GLU A 338 0.91 -4.06 38.40
C GLU A 338 0.68 -2.99 37.32
N VAL A 339 0.41 -1.76 37.75
CA VAL A 339 0.28 -0.63 36.85
C VAL A 339 1.66 -0.14 36.41
N ILE A 340 1.91 -0.12 35.13
CA ILE A 340 3.18 0.30 34.54
C ILE A 340 2.99 1.70 33.92
N HIS A 341 3.77 2.65 34.41
CA HIS A 341 3.83 3.99 33.85
C HIS A 341 4.95 4.10 32.82
N ASN A 342 4.78 4.94 31.80
CA ASN A 342 5.76 5.22 30.74
C ASN A 342 6.18 3.97 29.96
N ASN A 343 5.24 3.14 29.66
CA ASN A 343 5.51 1.89 28.99
C ASN A 343 5.97 2.12 27.54
N ARG A 344 6.95 1.31 27.09
CA ARG A 344 7.49 1.32 25.72
C ARG A 344 6.58 0.63 24.70
N ASN A 345 5.33 0.40 25.03
CA ASN A 345 4.35 -0.19 24.13
C ASN A 345 4.01 0.75 22.98
N ALA A 346 3.46 0.17 21.93
CA ALA A 346 3.03 0.89 20.74
C ALA A 346 2.07 2.05 21.04
N CYS A 347 1.25 1.93 22.11
CA CYS A 347 0.28 2.95 22.50
C CYS A 347 0.84 4.00 23.49
N GLY A 348 1.99 3.74 24.15
CA GLY A 348 2.47 4.61 25.23
C GLY A 348 1.52 4.66 26.42
N GLY A 349 1.68 5.67 27.31
CA GLY A 349 0.76 5.89 28.42
C GLY A 349 0.86 4.87 29.56
N THR A 350 -0.21 4.79 30.35
CA THR A 350 -0.32 3.89 31.50
C THR A 350 -0.96 2.57 31.08
N ASN A 351 -0.44 1.46 31.58
CA ASN A 351 -0.97 0.14 31.31
C ASN A 351 -0.78 -0.78 32.53
N VAL A 352 -1.41 -1.94 32.51
CA VAL A 352 -1.10 -3.00 33.48
C VAL A 352 -0.17 -4.02 32.81
N SER A 353 0.73 -4.61 33.62
CA SER A 353 1.80 -5.47 33.11
C SER A 353 1.28 -6.63 32.27
N VAL A 354 0.15 -7.21 32.63
CA VAL A 354 -0.45 -8.33 31.92
C VAL A 354 -0.93 -7.96 30.51
N PHE A 355 -1.30 -6.69 30.25
CA PHE A 355 -1.77 -6.22 28.94
C PHE A 355 -0.65 -5.73 28.04
N ASN A 356 0.59 -5.86 28.47
CA ASN A 356 1.72 -5.21 27.82
C ASN A 356 2.31 -6.01 26.66
N THR A 357 2.11 -7.32 26.62
CA THR A 357 2.85 -8.20 25.70
C THR A 357 1.99 -8.93 24.67
N TYR A 358 0.65 -8.84 24.76
CA TYR A 358 -0.27 -9.59 23.91
C TYR A 358 -1.47 -8.75 23.48
N HIS A 359 -2.17 -9.20 22.43
CA HIS A 359 -3.49 -8.70 22.09
C HIS A 359 -4.53 -9.39 22.96
N TYR A 360 -5.38 -8.61 23.61
CA TYR A 360 -6.41 -9.12 24.52
C TYR A 360 -7.81 -8.72 24.07
N THR A 361 -8.76 -9.60 24.35
CA THR A 361 -10.18 -9.26 24.43
C THR A 361 -10.61 -9.47 25.85
N ILE A 362 -11.19 -8.46 26.48
CA ILE A 362 -11.68 -8.50 27.86
C ILE A 362 -13.18 -8.33 27.84
N TYR A 363 -13.88 -9.25 28.49
CA TYR A 363 -15.32 -9.11 28.77
C TYR A 363 -15.47 -8.46 30.12
N VAL A 364 -15.91 -7.22 30.13
CA VAL A 364 -16.04 -6.42 31.34
C VAL A 364 -17.52 -6.25 31.68
N PRO A 365 -17.97 -6.68 32.87
CA PRO A 365 -19.31 -6.35 33.34
C PRO A 365 -19.40 -4.85 33.59
N THR A 366 -20.55 -4.26 33.27
CA THR A 366 -20.88 -2.89 33.67
C THR A 366 -21.34 -2.87 35.13
N ASN A 367 -21.22 -1.73 35.75
CA ASN A 367 -21.67 -1.47 37.12
C ASN A 367 -23.18 -1.73 37.30
#